data_7ca9e8843d0572e0e8ec0d4ecb00bd51
#
_entry.id   7ca9e8843d0572e0e8ec0d4ecb00bd51
#
_cell.length_a   1.000
_cell.length_b   1.000
_cell.length_c   1.000
_cell.angle_alpha   90.00
_cell.angle_beta   90.00
_cell.angle_gamma   90.00
#
_symmetry.space_group_name_H-M   'P 1'
#
loop_
_entity.id
_entity.type
_entity.pdbx_description
1 polymer ?
#
loop_
_entity_poly.entity_id
_entity_poly.type
_entity_poly.pdbx_seq_one_letter_code
_entity_poly.pdbx_strand_id
1 'polypeptide(L)'
;EISLGLVGSEMCIRDRGYAIRQEETGSGSGFIVGENEDELLLVTNNHVVADSTSLSVQFIDESIYDAVVKGTDADADLAVIAIKLSDLSAATKSAIRIATLGDSDNLKVGEPAIAIGNALGYGQSVTTGVISALNRDYSVDEDGNTQALIQTDAAINPGNSGGALLNVSGEVIGINSNKIAGTKVEGMGYAIPISTAKPIIAELMNKQTRTPVEQNKRGYLGISGLNVDSQVQEMYGIPVGVYISRVYEGTAAQKAGLKKGDIIISCDGETVETMEGLSALLDSMEAGTSVQIGVMMSVDGGYQERILEVTLDGNQ
;
A
#
# COMPACT_ATOMS: atom_id res chain seq x y z
N GLU A 1 10.93 -12.95 19.64
CA GLU A 1 11.70 -12.36 18.53
C GLU A 1 10.74 -12.05 17.39
N ILE A 2 10.63 -10.76 17.03
CA ILE A 2 9.84 -10.31 15.87
C ILE A 2 10.78 -10.40 14.66
N SER A 3 10.39 -11.17 13.65
CA SER A 3 11.13 -11.20 12.39
C SER A 3 10.80 -9.92 11.61
N LEU A 4 11.82 -9.13 11.32
CA LEU A 4 11.73 -7.91 10.53
C LEU A 4 12.36 -8.17 9.16
N GLY A 5 11.62 -7.84 8.12
CA GLY A 5 12.11 -7.87 6.76
C GLY A 5 12.62 -6.50 6.32
N LEU A 6 13.64 -6.48 5.48
CA LEU A 6 14.00 -5.33 4.67
C LEU A 6 13.09 -5.34 3.45
N VAL A 7 12.44 -4.23 3.17
CA VAL A 7 11.66 -4.05 1.96
C VAL A 7 12.48 -3.21 1.00
N GLY A 8 12.85 -3.79 -0.15
CA GLY A 8 13.53 -3.09 -1.24
C GLY A 8 12.56 -2.83 -2.39
N SER A 9 12.57 -1.63 -2.93
CA SER A 9 11.75 -1.26 -4.10
C SER A 9 12.62 -0.69 -5.21
N GLU A 10 12.33 -1.04 -6.46
CA GLU A 10 12.94 -0.45 -7.65
C GLU A 10 11.93 0.42 -8.39
N MET A 11 12.31 1.63 -8.76
CA MET A 11 11.48 2.57 -9.51
C MET A 11 12.06 2.86 -10.90
N CYS A 12 11.21 2.84 -11.94
CA CYS A 12 11.57 3.26 -13.30
C CYS A 12 11.03 4.65 -13.60
N ILE A 13 11.91 5.64 -13.80
CA ILE A 13 11.54 6.99 -14.22
C ILE A 13 11.60 7.10 -15.75
N ARG A 14 10.51 7.58 -16.38
CA ARG A 14 10.47 7.96 -17.81
C ARG A 14 10.53 9.48 -17.94
N ASP A 15 11.62 10.00 -18.48
CA ASP A 15 11.68 11.39 -18.92
C ASP A 15 12.00 11.45 -20.43
N ARG A 16 11.18 12.21 -21.19
CA ARG A 16 11.37 12.62 -22.61
C ARG A 16 11.74 11.52 -23.59
N GLY A 17 11.15 10.33 -23.48
CA GLY A 17 11.27 9.30 -24.52
C GLY A 17 12.58 8.51 -24.54
N TYR A 18 13.48 8.74 -23.60
CA TYR A 18 14.63 7.87 -23.33
C TYR A 18 14.40 7.18 -21.98
N ALA A 19 14.40 5.84 -22.00
CA ALA A 19 14.38 5.05 -20.76
C ALA A 19 15.78 5.14 -20.13
N ILE A 20 15.98 6.09 -19.22
CA ILE A 20 17.11 6.04 -18.30
C ILE A 20 16.63 5.15 -17.16
N ARG A 21 17.12 3.92 -17.08
CA ARG A 21 17.01 3.08 -15.89
C ARG A 21 17.86 3.74 -14.81
N GLN A 22 17.26 4.57 -14.00
CA GLN A 22 17.82 4.97 -12.73
C GLN A 22 17.18 4.04 -11.71
N GLU A 23 17.92 3.05 -11.26
CA GLU A 23 17.51 2.18 -10.17
C GLU A 23 17.61 3.00 -8.87
N GLU A 24 16.52 3.60 -8.45
CA GLU A 24 16.39 4.11 -7.09
C GLU A 24 15.88 2.98 -6.22
N THR A 25 16.75 2.44 -5.38
CA THR A 25 16.39 1.45 -4.37
C THR A 25 15.88 2.17 -3.14
N GLY A 26 14.57 2.11 -2.90
CA GLY A 26 13.97 2.47 -1.62
C GLY A 26 14.17 1.33 -0.61
N SER A 27 14.33 1.64 0.66
CA SER A 27 14.40 0.62 1.72
C SER A 27 13.55 1.01 2.92
N GLY A 28 12.89 0.04 3.52
CA GLY A 28 12.11 0.19 4.73
C GLY A 28 12.12 -1.10 5.54
N SER A 29 11.30 -1.14 6.55
CA SER A 29 11.09 -2.28 7.42
C SER A 29 9.65 -2.76 7.37
N GLY A 30 9.42 -3.98 7.86
CA GLY A 30 8.09 -4.52 8.05
C GLY A 30 8.11 -5.57 9.15
N PHE A 31 6.95 -5.98 9.61
CA PHE A 31 6.81 -7.08 10.56
C PHE A 31 5.66 -8.00 10.18
N ILE A 32 5.81 -9.27 10.56
CA ILE A 32 4.83 -10.32 10.22
C ILE A 32 3.62 -10.16 11.11
N VAL A 33 2.43 -10.08 10.50
CA VAL A 33 1.15 -9.92 11.20
C VAL A 33 0.26 -11.16 11.13
N GLY A 34 0.56 -12.09 10.22
CA GLY A 34 -0.21 -13.32 10.08
C GLY A 34 0.22 -14.16 8.90
N GLU A 35 -0.50 -15.24 8.70
CA GLU A 35 -0.43 -16.10 7.53
C GLU A 35 -1.83 -16.59 7.18
N ASN A 36 -2.05 -16.90 5.91
CA ASN A 36 -3.21 -17.65 5.44
C ASN A 36 -2.76 -19.01 4.87
N GLU A 37 -3.61 -19.70 4.10
CA GLU A 37 -3.28 -21.02 3.55
C GLU A 37 -2.06 -20.99 2.61
N ASP A 38 -1.85 -19.90 1.89
CA ASP A 38 -0.84 -19.78 0.82
C ASP A 38 0.24 -18.72 1.08
N GLU A 39 -0.01 -17.77 1.98
CA GLU A 39 0.80 -16.54 2.09
C GLU A 39 1.19 -16.20 3.51
N LEU A 40 2.42 -15.72 3.66
CA LEU A 40 2.89 -15.00 4.84
C LEU A 40 2.62 -13.51 4.63
N LEU A 41 2.00 -12.86 5.62
CA LEU A 41 1.54 -11.48 5.53
C LEU A 41 2.37 -10.58 6.45
N LEU A 42 2.89 -9.49 5.87
CA LEU A 42 3.69 -8.50 6.57
C LEU A 42 3.05 -7.12 6.42
N VAL A 43 3.16 -6.31 7.47
CA VAL A 43 2.80 -4.88 7.45
C VAL A 43 4.05 -4.03 7.25
N THR A 44 3.90 -2.98 6.47
CA THR A 44 4.87 -1.90 6.28
C THR A 44 4.12 -0.57 6.04
N ASN A 45 4.83 0.53 5.80
CA ASN A 45 4.20 1.76 5.35
C ASN A 45 3.89 1.75 3.84
N ASN A 46 2.84 2.47 3.45
CA ASN A 46 2.49 2.64 2.05
C ASN A 46 3.63 3.32 1.27
N HIS A 47 4.22 4.40 1.80
CA HIS A 47 5.32 5.11 1.13
C HIS A 47 6.58 4.25 0.90
N VAL A 48 6.73 3.13 1.60
CA VAL A 48 7.86 2.18 1.40
C VAL A 48 7.65 1.32 0.15
N VAL A 49 6.40 1.03 -0.21
CA VAL A 49 6.04 0.14 -1.33
C VAL A 49 5.40 0.88 -2.51
N ALA A 50 5.01 2.14 -2.31
CA ALA A 50 4.43 2.95 -3.38
C ALA A 50 5.43 3.08 -4.54
N ASP A 51 4.91 3.03 -5.76
CA ASP A 51 5.66 3.16 -7.01
C ASP A 51 6.75 2.09 -7.25
N SER A 52 6.80 1.04 -6.40
CA SER A 52 7.74 -0.05 -6.58
C SER A 52 7.39 -0.92 -7.80
N THR A 53 8.38 -1.21 -8.65
CA THR A 53 8.24 -2.14 -9.77
C THR A 53 8.57 -3.57 -9.37
N SER A 54 9.36 -3.76 -8.33
CA SER A 54 9.67 -5.03 -7.69
C SER A 54 9.82 -4.84 -6.18
N LEU A 55 9.46 -5.85 -5.43
CA LEU A 55 9.50 -5.83 -3.98
C LEU A 55 10.14 -7.11 -3.47
N SER A 56 11.11 -6.99 -2.57
CA SER A 56 11.72 -8.14 -1.90
C SER A 56 11.81 -7.91 -0.41
N VAL A 57 11.81 -8.99 0.34
CA VAL A 57 11.92 -8.99 1.82
C VAL A 57 13.09 -9.85 2.23
N GLN A 58 14.01 -9.28 3.01
CA GLN A 58 15.07 -10.01 3.66
C GLN A 58 14.68 -10.33 5.10
N PHE A 59 14.79 -11.60 5.48
CA PHE A 59 14.52 -12.07 6.82
C PHE A 59 15.76 -12.09 7.71
N ILE A 60 15.57 -12.38 9.00
CA ILE A 60 16.63 -12.42 10.01
C ILE A 60 17.69 -13.49 9.73
N ASP A 61 17.35 -14.52 8.96
CA ASP A 61 18.26 -15.57 8.51
C ASP A 61 19.03 -15.19 7.23
N GLU A 62 18.96 -13.90 6.85
CA GLU A 62 19.55 -13.31 5.63
C GLU A 62 18.93 -13.82 4.32
N SER A 63 17.93 -14.69 4.37
CA SER A 63 17.21 -15.14 3.17
C SER A 63 16.38 -13.99 2.59
N ILE A 64 16.30 -13.93 1.25
CA ILE A 64 15.56 -12.92 0.50
C ILE A 64 14.49 -13.62 -0.31
N TYR A 65 13.28 -13.08 -0.27
CA TYR A 65 12.14 -13.58 -1.03
C TYR A 65 11.42 -12.43 -1.73
N ASP A 66 10.91 -12.71 -2.91
CA ASP A 66 10.02 -11.79 -3.61
C ASP A 66 8.72 -11.63 -2.85
N ALA A 67 8.23 -10.42 -2.81
CA ALA A 67 6.97 -10.08 -2.19
C ALA A 67 6.06 -9.34 -3.17
N VAL A 68 4.78 -9.36 -2.92
CA VAL A 68 3.79 -8.60 -3.68
C VAL A 68 2.95 -7.75 -2.74
N VAL A 69 2.52 -6.59 -3.20
CA VAL A 69 1.60 -5.74 -2.45
C VAL A 69 0.23 -6.39 -2.47
N LYS A 70 -0.32 -6.71 -1.30
CA LYS A 70 -1.66 -7.28 -1.14
C LYS A 70 -2.73 -6.19 -1.07
N GLY A 71 -2.39 -5.07 -0.46
CA GLY A 71 -3.24 -3.89 -0.40
C GLY A 71 -2.55 -2.74 0.31
N THR A 72 -3.02 -1.55 0.02
CA THR A 72 -2.52 -0.29 0.58
C THR A 72 -3.66 0.58 1.08
N ASP A 73 -3.34 1.45 2.03
CA ASP A 73 -4.12 2.59 2.48
C ASP A 73 -3.17 3.79 2.52
N ALA A 74 -3.33 4.69 1.56
CA ALA A 74 -2.43 5.83 1.39
C ALA A 74 -2.65 6.90 2.47
N ASP A 75 -3.88 7.06 2.94
CA ASP A 75 -4.26 8.05 3.95
C ASP A 75 -3.70 7.65 5.32
N ALA A 76 -3.75 6.37 5.64
CA ALA A 76 -3.16 5.84 6.87
C ALA A 76 -1.65 5.55 6.76
N ASP A 77 -1.06 5.69 5.57
CA ASP A 77 0.33 5.30 5.25
C ASP A 77 0.63 3.84 5.62
N LEU A 78 -0.28 2.92 5.31
CA LEU A 78 -0.18 1.50 5.60
C LEU A 78 -0.19 0.65 4.34
N ALA A 79 0.55 -0.45 4.37
CA ALA A 79 0.51 -1.49 3.35
C ALA A 79 0.61 -2.88 3.97
N VAL A 80 -0.08 -3.84 3.37
CA VAL A 80 0.14 -5.26 3.62
C VAL A 80 0.77 -5.87 2.39
N ILE A 81 1.87 -6.58 2.59
CA ILE A 81 2.59 -7.32 1.56
C ILE A 81 2.52 -8.81 1.83
N ALA A 82 2.57 -9.61 0.79
CA ALA A 82 2.43 -11.05 0.85
C ALA A 82 3.65 -11.75 0.23
N ILE A 83 4.07 -12.85 0.85
CA ILE A 83 5.09 -13.76 0.35
C ILE A 83 4.46 -15.16 0.30
N LYS A 84 4.60 -15.86 -0.82
CA LYS A 84 4.08 -17.23 -0.94
C LYS A 84 4.77 -18.16 0.04
N LEU A 85 3.99 -18.86 0.85
CA LEU A 85 4.51 -19.85 1.80
C LEU A 85 5.27 -20.99 1.11
N SER A 86 4.90 -21.32 -0.15
CA SER A 86 5.61 -22.32 -0.96
C SER A 86 7.07 -21.96 -1.22
N ASP A 87 7.38 -20.68 -1.30
CA ASP A 87 8.70 -20.18 -1.68
C ASP A 87 9.65 -20.13 -0.48
N LEU A 88 9.10 -20.09 0.75
CA LEU A 88 9.88 -20.02 1.98
C LEU A 88 10.56 -21.35 2.29
N SER A 89 11.85 -21.29 2.64
CA SER A 89 12.61 -22.44 3.13
C SER A 89 12.08 -22.92 4.49
N ALA A 90 12.33 -24.20 4.80
CA ALA A 90 11.97 -24.74 6.11
C ALA A 90 12.74 -24.03 7.25
N ALA A 91 13.96 -23.56 7.00
CA ALA A 91 14.77 -22.82 7.96
C ALA A 91 14.10 -21.46 8.27
N THR A 92 13.73 -20.70 7.24
CA THR A 92 13.04 -19.43 7.38
C THR A 92 11.71 -19.59 8.11
N LYS A 93 10.89 -20.59 7.72
CA LYS A 93 9.62 -20.90 8.39
C LYS A 93 9.78 -21.18 9.89
N SER A 94 10.88 -21.81 10.28
CA SER A 94 11.17 -22.08 11.70
C SER A 94 11.65 -20.85 12.47
N ALA A 95 12.26 -19.89 11.77
CA ALA A 95 12.86 -18.68 12.35
C ALA A 95 11.84 -17.55 12.54
N ILE A 96 10.87 -17.42 11.63
CA ILE A 96 9.86 -16.35 11.68
C ILE A 96 8.93 -16.47 12.87
N ARG A 97 8.40 -15.32 13.32
CA ARG A 97 7.39 -15.22 14.36
C ARG A 97 6.39 -14.13 14.00
N ILE A 98 5.11 -14.43 14.19
CA ILE A 98 4.03 -13.43 14.04
C ILE A 98 4.09 -12.49 15.23
N ALA A 99 4.01 -11.20 14.96
CA ALA A 99 4.02 -10.15 15.97
C ALA A 99 2.72 -10.14 16.79
N THR A 100 2.84 -9.94 18.09
CA THR A 100 1.66 -9.70 18.94
C THR A 100 1.31 -8.22 18.86
N LEU A 101 0.11 -7.91 18.36
CA LEU A 101 -0.40 -6.53 18.29
C LEU A 101 -0.99 -6.14 19.65
N GLY A 102 -0.37 -5.14 20.29
CA GLY A 102 -0.77 -4.58 21.57
C GLY A 102 -1.97 -3.65 21.48
N ASP A 103 -2.08 -2.74 22.44
CA ASP A 103 -3.13 -1.73 22.53
C ASP A 103 -2.49 -0.35 22.73
N SER A 104 -2.69 0.57 21.78
CA SER A 104 -2.16 1.94 21.87
C SER A 104 -3.08 2.92 22.55
N ASP A 105 -4.35 2.58 22.78
CA ASP A 105 -5.33 3.50 23.37
C ASP A 105 -5.09 3.71 24.87
N ASN A 106 -4.44 2.75 25.52
CA ASN A 106 -4.12 2.78 26.94
C ASN A 106 -2.69 3.25 27.27
N LEU A 107 -1.91 3.67 26.27
CA LEU A 107 -0.54 4.17 26.46
C LEU A 107 -0.50 5.44 27.31
N LYS A 108 0.61 5.60 28.02
CA LYS A 108 0.89 6.80 28.82
C LYS A 108 2.22 7.42 28.45
N VAL A 109 2.27 8.74 28.45
CA VAL A 109 3.52 9.48 28.29
C VAL A 109 4.51 9.06 29.38
N GLY A 110 5.75 8.80 28.98
CA GLY A 110 6.83 8.31 29.84
C GLY A 110 6.97 6.78 29.86
N GLU A 111 6.05 6.02 29.28
CA GLU A 111 6.22 4.57 29.12
C GLU A 111 7.38 4.26 28.17
N PRO A 112 8.19 3.21 28.47
CA PRO A 112 9.28 2.81 27.59
C PRO A 112 8.78 2.36 26.22
N ALA A 113 9.51 2.73 25.18
CA ALA A 113 9.26 2.37 23.80
C ALA A 113 10.53 1.81 23.14
N ILE A 114 10.39 0.75 22.36
CA ILE A 114 11.48 0.08 21.66
C ILE A 114 11.14 0.10 20.16
N ALA A 115 11.89 0.85 19.38
CA ALA A 115 11.73 0.87 17.94
C ALA A 115 12.69 -0.14 17.29
N ILE A 116 12.15 -0.97 16.42
CA ILE A 116 12.90 -1.95 15.65
C ILE A 116 12.71 -1.68 14.17
N GLY A 117 13.80 -1.76 13.41
CA GLY A 117 13.81 -1.61 11.96
C GLY A 117 15.18 -1.91 11.39
N ASN A 118 15.38 -1.64 10.10
CA ASN A 118 16.66 -1.77 9.43
C ASN A 118 17.13 -0.40 8.96
N ALA A 119 17.59 0.41 9.92
CA ALA A 119 18.04 1.75 9.66
C ALA A 119 19.19 1.76 8.63
N LEU A 120 18.99 2.49 7.52
CA LEU A 120 19.99 2.69 6.46
C LEU A 120 20.45 1.39 5.76
N GLY A 121 19.73 0.28 5.90
CA GLY A 121 20.09 -0.99 5.25
C GLY A 121 21.32 -1.71 5.84
N TYR A 122 21.81 -1.29 7.01
CA TYR A 122 22.98 -1.90 7.66
C TYR A 122 22.64 -3.10 8.56
N GLY A 123 21.44 -3.64 8.44
CA GLY A 123 20.94 -4.74 9.27
C GLY A 123 19.98 -4.26 10.36
N GLN A 124 19.39 -5.22 11.07
CA GLN A 124 18.42 -4.94 12.12
C GLN A 124 19.00 -4.00 13.19
N SER A 125 18.34 -2.91 13.45
CA SER A 125 18.68 -1.95 14.48
C SER A 125 17.56 -1.85 15.52
N VAL A 126 17.94 -1.69 16.77
CA VAL A 126 17.04 -1.50 17.91
C VAL A 126 17.39 -0.17 18.56
N THR A 127 16.41 0.71 18.66
CA THR A 127 16.56 1.96 19.42
C THR A 127 15.54 1.99 20.55
N THR A 128 15.87 2.64 21.66
CA THR A 128 15.00 2.72 22.84
C THR A 128 14.78 4.16 23.23
N GLY A 129 13.60 4.43 23.73
CA GLY A 129 13.19 5.72 24.25
C GLY A 129 11.94 5.58 25.09
N VAL A 130 11.13 6.62 25.13
CA VAL A 130 9.85 6.67 25.83
C VAL A 130 8.77 7.22 24.90
N ILE A 131 7.52 7.00 25.25
CA ILE A 131 6.39 7.72 24.66
C ILE A 131 6.47 9.16 25.12
N SER A 132 6.79 10.07 24.21
CA SER A 132 6.98 11.51 24.50
C SER A 132 5.67 12.28 24.44
N ALA A 133 4.76 11.89 23.55
CA ALA A 133 3.40 12.44 23.45
C ALA A 133 2.47 11.46 22.74
N LEU A 134 1.17 11.67 22.93
CA LEU A 134 0.09 10.92 22.29
C LEU A 134 -0.83 11.91 21.56
N ASN A 135 -1.58 11.39 20.57
CA ASN A 135 -2.56 12.16 19.79
C ASN A 135 -1.96 13.44 19.19
N ARG A 136 -0.75 13.31 18.61
CA ARG A 136 -0.16 14.40 17.85
C ARG A 136 -0.80 14.43 16.47
N ASP A 137 -1.66 15.41 16.24
CA ASP A 137 -2.24 15.64 14.91
C ASP A 137 -1.14 16.07 13.94
N TYR A 138 -1.00 15.28 12.90
CA TYR A 138 -0.09 15.57 11.79
C TYR A 138 -0.90 15.66 10.50
N SER A 139 -0.66 16.72 9.70
CA SER A 139 -1.29 16.84 8.38
C SER A 139 -0.69 15.79 7.45
N VAL A 140 -1.53 14.89 6.97
CA VAL A 140 -1.14 13.80 6.07
C VAL A 140 -1.01 14.32 4.63
N ASP A 141 -1.80 15.33 4.29
CA ASP A 141 -1.89 15.93 2.96
C ASP A 141 -2.07 17.46 3.00
N GLU A 142 -2.06 18.08 1.82
CA GLU A 142 -2.30 19.53 1.63
C GLU A 142 -3.77 19.93 1.88
N ASP A 143 -4.70 18.97 1.91
CA ASP A 143 -6.13 19.19 2.12
C ASP A 143 -6.49 19.31 3.62
N GLY A 144 -5.52 19.16 4.51
CA GLY A 144 -5.67 19.36 5.95
C GLY A 144 -6.18 18.13 6.70
N ASN A 145 -6.16 16.94 6.08
CA ASN A 145 -6.41 15.70 6.80
C ASN A 145 -5.32 15.49 7.85
N THR A 146 -5.72 15.13 9.06
CA THR A 146 -4.79 14.92 10.18
C THR A 146 -4.86 13.48 10.65
N GLN A 147 -3.69 12.92 10.95
CA GLN A 147 -3.56 11.61 11.60
C GLN A 147 -3.00 11.79 13.01
N ALA A 148 -3.66 11.19 13.99
CA ALA A 148 -3.17 11.19 15.37
C ALA A 148 -2.02 10.19 15.51
N LEU A 149 -0.86 10.63 15.99
CA LEU A 149 0.37 9.83 16.06
C LEU A 149 0.88 9.69 17.49
N ILE A 150 1.65 8.62 17.70
CA ILE A 150 2.51 8.45 18.88
C ILE A 150 3.82 9.16 18.59
N GLN A 151 4.24 10.06 19.49
CA GLN A 151 5.58 10.65 19.48
C GLN A 151 6.49 9.90 20.45
N THR A 152 7.73 9.61 20.02
CA THR A 152 8.77 8.98 20.85
C THR A 152 10.11 9.68 20.64
N ASP A 153 11.01 9.60 21.61
CA ASP A 153 12.41 10.00 21.48
C ASP A 153 13.33 8.82 21.10
N ALA A 154 12.78 7.61 20.96
CA ALA A 154 13.48 6.53 20.27
C ALA A 154 13.86 6.96 18.85
N ALA A 155 15.09 6.74 18.43
CA ALA A 155 15.58 7.21 17.12
C ALA A 155 14.85 6.51 15.96
N ILE A 156 14.01 7.25 15.26
CA ILE A 156 13.36 6.82 14.00
C ILE A 156 14.09 7.52 12.85
N ASN A 157 14.69 6.72 11.98
CA ASN A 157 15.48 7.19 10.84
C ASN A 157 15.00 6.50 9.56
N PRO A 158 15.40 6.99 8.35
CA PRO A 158 15.19 6.27 7.10
C PRO A 158 15.62 4.80 7.23
N GLY A 159 14.75 3.89 6.77
CA GLY A 159 14.90 2.44 6.91
C GLY A 159 14.13 1.84 8.10
N ASN A 160 13.82 2.59 9.17
CA ASN A 160 12.95 2.10 10.25
C ASN A 160 11.45 2.21 9.89
N SER A 161 11.08 2.98 8.87
CA SER A 161 9.69 3.11 8.40
C SER A 161 9.09 1.76 8.10
N GLY A 162 7.87 1.53 8.58
CA GLY A 162 7.16 0.25 8.49
C GLY A 162 7.54 -0.76 9.58
N GLY A 163 8.64 -0.52 10.31
CA GLY A 163 9.06 -1.34 11.43
C GLY A 163 8.18 -1.14 12.67
N ALA A 164 8.37 -2.01 13.67
CA ALA A 164 7.56 -2.02 14.87
C ALA A 164 8.07 -1.04 15.95
N LEU A 165 7.14 -0.33 16.59
CA LEU A 165 7.32 0.28 17.90
C LEU A 165 6.71 -0.65 18.95
N LEU A 166 7.50 -1.09 19.92
CA LEU A 166 7.11 -2.09 20.93
C LEU A 166 7.05 -1.49 22.32
N ASN A 167 6.20 -2.08 23.17
CA ASN A 167 6.26 -1.91 24.61
C ASN A 167 7.28 -2.89 25.24
N VAL A 168 7.47 -2.82 26.54
CA VAL A 168 8.39 -3.69 27.30
C VAL A 168 7.97 -5.17 27.33
N SER A 169 6.72 -5.47 27.03
CA SER A 169 6.20 -6.83 26.90
C SER A 169 6.48 -7.44 25.52
N GLY A 170 7.04 -6.65 24.57
CA GLY A 170 7.30 -7.07 23.19
C GLY A 170 6.06 -7.02 22.30
N GLU A 171 5.00 -6.32 22.71
CA GLU A 171 3.81 -6.12 21.91
C GLU A 171 3.96 -4.87 21.03
N VAL A 172 3.48 -4.94 19.79
CA VAL A 172 3.51 -3.81 18.87
C VAL A 172 2.46 -2.79 19.30
N ILE A 173 2.91 -1.58 19.66
CA ILE A 173 2.06 -0.45 20.05
C ILE A 173 1.96 0.60 18.95
N GLY A 174 2.83 0.53 17.92
CA GLY A 174 2.79 1.44 16.78
C GLY A 174 3.64 0.94 15.61
N ILE A 175 3.47 1.59 14.46
CA ILE A 175 4.24 1.36 13.23
C ILE A 175 5.08 2.60 12.97
N ASN A 176 6.41 2.46 12.98
CA ASN A 176 7.34 3.56 12.81
C ASN A 176 7.13 4.24 11.44
N SER A 177 7.12 5.58 11.38
CA SER A 177 7.04 6.32 10.13
C SER A 177 8.00 7.52 10.15
N ASN A 178 8.87 7.58 9.16
CA ASN A 178 9.79 8.70 9.01
C ASN A 178 9.28 9.77 8.02
N LYS A 179 8.24 9.47 7.22
CA LYS A 179 7.61 10.42 6.29
C LYS A 179 7.20 11.72 7.01
N ILE A 180 6.86 11.59 8.27
CA ILE A 180 6.31 12.61 9.14
C ILE A 180 7.42 13.52 9.71
N ALA A 181 8.67 13.08 9.71
CA ALA A 181 9.82 13.83 10.19
C ALA A 181 10.31 14.94 9.22
N GLY A 182 9.43 15.51 8.40
CA GLY A 182 9.74 16.57 7.42
C GLY A 182 10.42 17.82 7.96
N THR A 183 10.48 17.99 9.28
CA THR A 183 11.37 18.92 9.98
C THR A 183 12.38 18.08 10.77
N LYS A 184 13.65 18.14 10.38
CA LYS A 184 14.78 17.49 11.07
C LYS A 184 14.96 18.04 12.49
N VAL A 185 14.06 17.65 13.38
CA VAL A 185 14.20 17.93 14.82
C VAL A 185 14.74 16.66 15.45
N GLU A 186 15.99 16.70 15.91
CA GLU A 186 16.59 15.57 16.63
C GLU A 186 15.76 15.23 17.87
N GLY A 187 15.57 13.93 18.14
CA GLY A 187 14.83 13.44 19.30
C GLY A 187 13.30 13.44 19.15
N MET A 188 12.77 13.57 17.94
CA MET A 188 11.35 13.44 17.66
C MET A 188 11.11 12.37 16.60
N GLY A 189 10.69 11.18 17.03
CA GLY A 189 10.21 10.08 16.19
C GLY A 189 8.70 9.97 16.25
N TYR A 190 8.09 9.40 15.22
CA TYR A 190 6.65 9.21 15.16
C TYR A 190 6.30 7.77 14.76
N ALA A 191 5.16 7.30 15.26
CA ALA A 191 4.60 6.01 14.89
C ALA A 191 3.08 6.11 14.76
N ILE A 192 2.53 5.36 13.81
CA ILE A 192 1.09 5.17 13.62
C ILE A 192 0.58 4.28 14.75
N PRO A 193 -0.44 4.69 15.54
CA PRO A 193 -0.96 3.90 16.65
C PRO A 193 -1.50 2.55 16.16
N ILE A 194 -1.15 1.47 16.85
CA ILE A 194 -1.56 0.12 16.44
C ILE A 194 -3.07 -0.09 16.53
N SER A 195 -3.77 0.55 17.48
CA SER A 195 -5.23 0.43 17.60
C SER A 195 -5.95 1.03 16.40
N THR A 196 -5.43 2.13 15.83
CA THR A 196 -5.92 2.72 14.58
C THR A 196 -5.56 1.84 13.36
N ALA A 197 -4.36 1.27 13.35
CA ALA A 197 -3.88 0.46 12.24
C ALA A 197 -4.56 -0.93 12.15
N LYS A 198 -4.93 -1.55 13.27
CA LYS A 198 -5.51 -2.91 13.31
C LYS A 198 -6.69 -3.15 12.35
N PRO A 199 -7.75 -2.33 12.35
CA PRO A 199 -8.88 -2.54 11.44
C PRO A 199 -8.47 -2.42 9.97
N ILE A 200 -7.60 -1.47 9.64
CA ILE A 200 -7.07 -1.28 8.28
C ILE A 200 -6.22 -2.49 7.87
N ILE A 201 -5.32 -2.94 8.73
CA ILE A 201 -4.50 -4.14 8.49
C ILE A 201 -5.39 -5.34 8.24
N ALA A 202 -6.44 -5.55 9.06
CA ALA A 202 -7.37 -6.67 8.91
C ALA A 202 -8.12 -6.62 7.57
N GLU A 203 -8.51 -5.44 7.12
CA GLU A 203 -9.12 -5.24 5.80
C GLU A 203 -8.12 -5.57 4.67
N LEU A 204 -6.92 -5.00 4.73
CA LEU A 204 -5.88 -5.22 3.71
C LEU A 204 -5.44 -6.69 3.64
N MET A 205 -5.37 -7.40 4.76
CA MET A 205 -5.07 -8.84 4.81
C MET A 205 -6.11 -9.70 4.08
N ASN A 206 -7.36 -9.26 4.02
CA ASN A 206 -8.44 -9.97 3.36
C ASN A 206 -8.55 -9.68 1.86
N LYS A 207 -7.83 -8.69 1.33
CA LYS A 207 -7.79 -8.42 -0.11
C LYS A 207 -7.17 -9.61 -0.87
N GLN A 208 -7.56 -9.78 -2.13
CA GLN A 208 -6.95 -10.78 -2.99
C GLN A 208 -5.56 -10.31 -3.44
N THR A 209 -4.53 -11.11 -3.21
CA THR A 209 -3.19 -10.79 -3.71
C THR A 209 -3.15 -10.88 -5.22
N ARG A 210 -2.73 -9.79 -5.85
CA ARG A 210 -2.63 -9.68 -7.31
C ARG A 210 -1.17 -9.61 -7.71
N THR A 211 -0.71 -10.62 -8.44
CA THR A 211 0.64 -10.62 -9.01
C THR A 211 0.58 -9.98 -10.39
N PRO A 212 1.42 -8.98 -10.71
CA PRO A 212 1.47 -8.41 -12.05
C PRO A 212 1.73 -9.49 -13.11
N VAL A 213 0.93 -9.48 -14.16
CA VAL A 213 1.06 -10.37 -15.31
C VAL A 213 2.17 -9.84 -16.23
N GLU A 214 2.89 -10.73 -16.91
CA GLU A 214 3.88 -10.34 -17.94
C GLU A 214 3.24 -9.37 -18.93
N GLN A 215 3.95 -8.31 -19.31
CA GLN A 215 3.42 -7.20 -20.11
C GLN A 215 2.72 -7.63 -21.40
N ASN A 216 3.23 -8.69 -22.06
CA ASN A 216 2.67 -9.26 -23.29
C ASN A 216 1.39 -10.08 -23.07
N LYS A 217 1.04 -10.40 -21.83
CA LYS A 217 -0.16 -11.19 -21.47
C LYS A 217 -1.23 -10.35 -20.76
N ARG A 218 -0.91 -9.09 -20.44
CA ARG A 218 -1.80 -8.21 -19.66
C ARG A 218 -3.11 -7.95 -20.39
N GLY A 219 -4.17 -7.92 -19.61
CA GLY A 219 -5.49 -7.51 -20.07
C GLY A 219 -5.54 -6.01 -20.34
N TYR A 220 -6.24 -5.63 -21.39
CA TYR A 220 -6.40 -4.25 -21.82
C TYR A 220 -7.87 -3.88 -21.93
N LEU A 221 -8.27 -2.80 -21.24
CA LEU A 221 -9.65 -2.30 -21.26
C LEU A 221 -9.91 -1.41 -22.47
N GLY A 222 -8.98 -0.55 -22.82
CA GLY A 222 -9.05 0.31 -24.00
C GLY A 222 -9.75 1.62 -23.78
N ILE A 223 -9.36 2.35 -22.74
CA ILE A 223 -9.84 3.70 -22.43
C ILE A 223 -8.71 4.69 -22.21
N SER A 224 -9.03 5.98 -22.26
CA SER A 224 -8.29 7.05 -21.59
C SER A 224 -9.21 7.70 -20.58
N GLY A 225 -8.71 8.00 -19.39
CA GLY A 225 -9.49 8.56 -18.30
C GLY A 225 -8.82 9.77 -17.65
N LEU A 226 -9.58 10.44 -16.79
CA LEU A 226 -9.13 11.51 -15.90
C LEU A 226 -9.62 11.18 -14.50
N ASN A 227 -8.81 11.46 -13.50
CA ASN A 227 -9.20 11.27 -12.10
C ASN A 227 -10.25 12.31 -11.71
N VAL A 228 -11.29 11.86 -11.04
CA VAL A 228 -12.30 12.69 -10.38
C VAL A 228 -12.15 12.50 -8.90
N ASP A 229 -11.55 13.46 -8.25
CA ASP A 229 -11.37 13.50 -6.80
C ASP A 229 -12.59 14.13 -6.08
N SER A 230 -12.51 14.22 -4.75
CA SER A 230 -13.56 14.82 -3.93
C SER A 230 -13.78 16.31 -4.22
N GLN A 231 -12.75 17.06 -4.60
CA GLN A 231 -12.87 18.48 -4.93
C GLN A 231 -13.63 18.67 -6.25
N VAL A 232 -13.31 17.85 -7.25
CA VAL A 232 -14.04 17.84 -8.54
C VAL A 232 -15.48 17.38 -8.33
N GLN A 233 -15.73 16.38 -7.45
CA GLN A 233 -17.07 15.95 -7.07
C GLN A 233 -17.87 17.09 -6.46
N GLU A 234 -17.33 17.83 -5.49
CA GLU A 234 -18.00 18.95 -4.85
C GLU A 234 -18.31 20.10 -5.82
N MET A 235 -17.39 20.37 -6.76
CA MET A 235 -17.50 21.47 -7.71
C MET A 235 -18.52 21.19 -8.84
N TYR A 236 -18.56 19.96 -9.33
CA TYR A 236 -19.32 19.60 -10.53
C TYR A 236 -20.47 18.60 -10.28
N GLY A 237 -20.57 18.03 -9.07
CA GLY A 237 -21.61 17.05 -8.73
C GLY A 237 -21.45 15.71 -9.46
N ILE A 238 -20.22 15.36 -9.87
CA ILE A 238 -19.89 14.09 -10.56
C ILE A 238 -19.27 13.12 -9.59
N PRO A 239 -19.53 11.79 -9.69
CA PRO A 239 -18.99 10.80 -8.76
C PRO A 239 -17.46 10.73 -8.78
N VAL A 240 -16.84 10.43 -7.63
CA VAL A 240 -15.41 10.11 -7.54
C VAL A 240 -15.10 8.85 -8.34
N GLY A 241 -13.96 8.82 -9.02
CA GLY A 241 -13.52 7.70 -9.83
C GLY A 241 -12.80 8.11 -11.11
N VAL A 242 -12.75 7.23 -12.08
CA VAL A 242 -12.10 7.47 -13.37
C VAL A 242 -13.12 7.89 -14.44
N TYR A 243 -13.16 9.18 -14.75
CA TYR A 243 -13.98 9.71 -15.85
C TYR A 243 -13.41 9.28 -17.20
N ILE A 244 -14.19 8.57 -18.02
CA ILE A 244 -13.80 8.12 -19.35
C ILE A 244 -13.81 9.31 -20.31
N SER A 245 -12.63 9.77 -20.69
CA SER A 245 -12.47 10.84 -21.69
C SER A 245 -12.50 10.30 -23.11
N ARG A 246 -12.09 9.03 -23.30
CA ARG A 246 -12.10 8.34 -24.60
C ARG A 246 -12.22 6.83 -24.42
N VAL A 247 -13.00 6.20 -25.30
CA VAL A 247 -13.01 4.75 -25.53
C VAL A 247 -12.40 4.48 -26.90
N TYR A 248 -11.47 3.54 -26.99
CA TYR A 248 -10.82 3.18 -28.25
C TYR A 248 -11.67 2.17 -29.02
N GLU A 249 -11.65 2.28 -30.35
CA GLU A 249 -12.43 1.42 -31.23
C GLU A 249 -11.93 -0.05 -31.21
N GLY A 250 -12.87 -0.99 -31.22
CA GLY A 250 -12.57 -2.43 -31.21
C GLY A 250 -12.16 -3.02 -29.86
N THR A 251 -12.06 -2.21 -28.81
CA THR A 251 -11.58 -2.63 -27.49
C THR A 251 -12.66 -3.24 -26.59
N ALA A 252 -12.21 -3.89 -25.52
CA ALA A 252 -13.06 -4.48 -24.48
C ALA A 252 -14.08 -3.47 -23.92
N ALA A 253 -13.64 -2.25 -23.64
CA ALA A 253 -14.51 -1.16 -23.16
C ALA A 253 -15.64 -0.84 -24.16
N GLN A 254 -15.32 -0.75 -25.45
CA GLN A 254 -16.35 -0.49 -26.49
C GLN A 254 -17.33 -1.66 -26.60
N LYS A 255 -16.83 -2.90 -26.59
CA LYS A 255 -17.65 -4.12 -26.66
C LYS A 255 -18.61 -4.23 -25.46
N ALA A 256 -18.16 -3.81 -24.28
CA ALA A 256 -18.94 -3.78 -23.05
C ALA A 256 -19.95 -2.61 -22.99
N GLY A 257 -19.88 -1.67 -23.93
CA GLY A 257 -20.79 -0.54 -24.02
C GLY A 257 -20.40 0.67 -23.18
N LEU A 258 -19.17 0.73 -22.67
CA LEU A 258 -18.61 1.91 -22.02
C LEU A 258 -18.52 3.07 -23.01
N LYS A 259 -18.75 4.29 -22.54
CA LYS A 259 -18.78 5.49 -23.35
C LYS A 259 -18.00 6.63 -22.68
N LYS A 260 -17.61 7.60 -23.49
CA LYS A 260 -17.13 8.88 -22.97
C LYS A 260 -18.21 9.52 -22.09
N GLY A 261 -17.81 9.96 -20.91
CA GLY A 261 -18.69 10.56 -19.91
C GLY A 261 -19.12 9.60 -18.79
N ASP A 262 -18.92 8.30 -18.95
CA ASP A 262 -19.09 7.34 -17.87
C ASP A 262 -17.93 7.44 -16.89
N ILE A 263 -18.14 7.04 -15.62
CA ILE A 263 -17.12 7.08 -14.58
C ILE A 263 -16.95 5.67 -14.00
N ILE A 264 -15.74 5.11 -14.09
CA ILE A 264 -15.41 3.83 -13.45
C ILE A 264 -15.18 4.08 -11.98
N ILE A 265 -15.89 3.34 -11.12
CA ILE A 265 -15.85 3.44 -9.66
C ILE A 265 -15.35 2.17 -8.99
N SER A 266 -15.36 1.04 -9.70
CA SER A 266 -14.79 -0.22 -9.19
C SER A 266 -14.35 -1.14 -10.32
N CYS A 267 -13.41 -2.03 -10.00
CA CYS A 267 -12.95 -3.10 -10.88
C CYS A 267 -12.80 -4.37 -10.06
N ASP A 268 -13.58 -5.41 -10.41
CA ASP A 268 -13.58 -6.72 -9.74
C ASP A 268 -13.81 -6.63 -8.23
N GLY A 269 -14.72 -5.74 -7.83
CA GLY A 269 -15.08 -5.49 -6.43
C GLY A 269 -14.15 -4.51 -5.67
N GLU A 270 -13.01 -4.13 -6.24
CA GLU A 270 -12.10 -3.14 -5.67
C GLU A 270 -12.52 -1.73 -6.10
N THR A 271 -12.52 -0.78 -5.16
CA THR A 271 -12.81 0.63 -5.45
C THR A 271 -11.73 1.23 -6.35
N VAL A 272 -12.15 2.00 -7.34
CA VAL A 272 -11.28 2.68 -8.30
C VAL A 272 -11.49 4.18 -8.18
N GLU A 273 -10.48 4.90 -7.69
CA GLU A 273 -10.51 6.36 -7.56
C GLU A 273 -9.61 7.04 -8.60
N THR A 274 -8.56 6.35 -9.07
CA THR A 274 -7.59 6.91 -10.01
C THR A 274 -7.31 5.99 -11.20
N MET A 275 -6.82 6.59 -12.31
CA MET A 275 -6.36 5.83 -13.49
C MET A 275 -5.19 4.90 -13.15
N GLU A 276 -4.31 5.34 -12.26
CA GLU A 276 -3.17 4.58 -11.77
C GLU A 276 -3.66 3.34 -11.02
N GLY A 277 -4.64 3.50 -10.12
CA GLY A 277 -5.27 2.39 -9.40
C GLY A 277 -5.95 1.39 -10.34
N LEU A 278 -6.71 1.89 -11.31
CA LEU A 278 -7.33 1.04 -12.33
C LEU A 278 -6.28 0.28 -13.17
N SER A 279 -5.21 0.97 -13.58
CA SER A 279 -4.13 0.33 -14.35
C SER A 279 -3.43 -0.77 -13.56
N ALA A 280 -3.15 -0.54 -12.29
CA ALA A 280 -2.54 -1.53 -11.41
C ALA A 280 -3.40 -2.79 -11.25
N LEU A 281 -4.72 -2.62 -11.14
CA LEU A 281 -5.66 -3.75 -11.11
C LEU A 281 -5.64 -4.53 -12.43
N LEU A 282 -5.73 -3.84 -13.57
CA LEU A 282 -5.71 -4.46 -14.90
C LEU A 282 -4.37 -5.13 -15.23
N ASP A 283 -3.25 -4.58 -14.76
CA ASP A 283 -1.90 -5.14 -14.94
C ASP A 283 -1.73 -6.50 -14.26
N SER A 284 -2.59 -6.83 -13.31
CA SER A 284 -2.62 -8.13 -12.63
C SER A 284 -3.54 -9.16 -13.29
N MET A 285 -4.19 -8.81 -14.41
CA MET A 285 -5.18 -9.65 -15.09
C MET A 285 -4.69 -10.03 -16.48
N GLU A 286 -4.85 -11.29 -16.86
CA GLU A 286 -4.50 -11.74 -18.20
C GLU A 286 -5.53 -11.32 -19.25
N ALA A 287 -5.10 -11.20 -20.48
CA ALA A 287 -5.98 -11.05 -21.62
C ALA A 287 -6.98 -12.23 -21.69
N GLY A 288 -8.22 -11.93 -21.99
CA GLY A 288 -9.32 -12.91 -22.00
C GLY A 288 -9.99 -13.12 -20.63
N THR A 289 -9.48 -12.53 -19.55
CA THR A 289 -10.15 -12.55 -18.24
C THR A 289 -11.44 -11.72 -18.31
N SER A 290 -12.54 -12.26 -17.77
CA SER A 290 -13.78 -11.52 -17.54
C SER A 290 -13.73 -10.87 -16.17
N VAL A 291 -13.94 -9.55 -16.12
CA VAL A 291 -13.90 -8.73 -14.90
C VAL A 291 -15.20 -7.96 -14.75
N GLN A 292 -15.58 -7.68 -13.52
CA GLN A 292 -16.72 -6.83 -13.20
C GLN A 292 -16.26 -5.37 -13.08
N ILE A 293 -16.76 -4.49 -13.95
CA ILE A 293 -16.50 -3.05 -13.88
C ILE A 293 -17.76 -2.36 -13.34
N GLY A 294 -17.64 -1.77 -12.15
CA GLY A 294 -18.64 -0.87 -11.61
C GLY A 294 -18.50 0.50 -12.26
N VAL A 295 -19.57 0.99 -12.84
CA VAL A 295 -19.57 2.24 -13.61
C VAL A 295 -20.78 3.10 -13.29
N MET A 296 -20.54 4.39 -13.10
CA MET A 296 -21.58 5.42 -13.08
C MET A 296 -21.80 5.90 -14.51
N MET A 297 -22.86 5.39 -15.14
CA MET A 297 -23.20 5.74 -16.52
C MET A 297 -23.90 7.08 -16.58
N SER A 298 -23.45 7.94 -17.47
CA SER A 298 -24.10 9.24 -17.73
C SER A 298 -25.47 9.04 -18.37
N VAL A 299 -26.50 9.55 -17.71
CA VAL A 299 -27.90 9.54 -18.20
C VAL A 299 -28.50 10.93 -18.12
N ASP A 300 -29.64 11.15 -18.78
CA ASP A 300 -30.37 12.43 -18.70
C ASP A 300 -30.72 12.72 -17.23
N GLY A 301 -30.10 13.75 -16.66
CA GLY A 301 -30.33 14.19 -15.28
C GLY A 301 -29.35 13.67 -14.24
N GLY A 302 -28.24 13.00 -14.61
CA GLY A 302 -27.22 12.60 -13.69
C GLY A 302 -26.49 11.31 -14.05
N TYR A 303 -26.22 10.50 -13.05
CA TYR A 303 -25.49 9.23 -13.18
C TYR A 303 -26.31 8.07 -12.63
N GLN A 304 -26.20 6.90 -13.25
CA GLN A 304 -26.79 5.65 -12.80
C GLN A 304 -25.70 4.61 -12.65
N GLU A 305 -25.60 4.00 -11.47
CA GLU A 305 -24.66 2.91 -11.21
C GLU A 305 -25.08 1.63 -11.93
N ARG A 306 -24.11 0.95 -12.53
CA ARG A 306 -24.23 -0.38 -13.14
C ARG A 306 -22.95 -1.17 -12.97
N ILE A 307 -23.08 -2.47 -12.93
CA ILE A 307 -21.95 -3.40 -13.01
C ILE A 307 -21.98 -4.01 -14.41
N LEU A 308 -20.87 -3.90 -15.14
CA LEU A 308 -20.69 -4.47 -16.47
C LEU A 308 -19.69 -5.62 -16.39
N GLU A 309 -20.01 -6.74 -17.02
CA GLU A 309 -19.03 -7.81 -17.24
C GLU A 309 -18.23 -7.52 -18.51
N VAL A 310 -16.92 -7.41 -18.37
CA VAL A 310 -15.99 -7.01 -19.45
C VAL A 310 -14.92 -8.08 -19.62
N THR A 311 -14.82 -8.64 -20.81
CA THR A 311 -13.70 -9.53 -21.16
C THR A 311 -12.54 -8.69 -21.69
N LEU A 312 -11.41 -8.69 -20.99
CA LEU A 312 -10.23 -7.89 -21.35
C LEU A 312 -9.61 -8.36 -22.66
N ASP A 313 -9.24 -7.42 -23.51
CA ASP A 313 -8.48 -7.71 -24.74
C ASP A 313 -6.99 -7.90 -24.42
N GLY A 314 -6.22 -8.49 -25.34
CA GLY A 314 -4.75 -8.47 -25.29
C GLY A 314 -4.20 -7.09 -25.68
N ASN A 315 -3.06 -6.74 -25.10
CA ASN A 315 -2.33 -5.54 -25.50
C ASN A 315 -1.87 -5.71 -26.96
N GLN A 316 -2.27 -4.79 -27.86
CA GLN A 316 -1.90 -4.81 -29.29
C GLN A 316 -0.61 -4.06 -29.52
#